data_16cfddc73bdcc9a48a0a6b1aae550b9d
#
_entry.id   16cfddc73bdcc9a48a0a6b1aae550b9d
#
_cell.length_a   1.000
_cell.length_b   1.000
_cell.length_c   1.000
_cell.angle_alpha   90.00
_cell.angle_beta   90.00
_cell.angle_gamma   90.00
#
_symmetry.space_group_name_H-M   'P 1'
#
loop_
_entity.id
_entity.type
_entity.pdbx_description
1 polymer ?
#
loop_
_entity_poly.entity_id
_entity_poly.type
_entity_poly.pdbx_seq_one_letter_code
_entity_poly.pdbx_strand_id
1 'polypeptide(L)'
;MERGGTQGIQFLVQVVLARLLAPEQFGAIAIVMVFINLAQVFVQSGFNTALIQKKDADEADFSSIFYLSLGVAGVLYFVIFVSAPYIADYYNDPILVPVLRVLSFILFTGAFNSIQIAYISRNLMFKKLFKSSLGATFISGILGIVTAYKGLGIWSLVIQQLSNQLSITIIMWYTVKWRPCLIFSLSKVKVLFSYSWKLLASSLLNVFYLDIRTLVVGKVYSSSVLGYYNRGQQFPKVIVSNIDGSIQSVMLPTLSAHQDNKERMKEMMRRAIVSSSFLIFPMMIGLAVVAQPLVKIVLTDKWLPAVPFLQIFCISYALMPIHTANLQAINAMGRSDIFLKLEITKKIIGLAILVISLPFGVYAIALGQVVSAIISSFINAYPNKQLLDYSYKEQWMDIIPALLISIIMGGIVYLLNFIN
;
A
#
# COMPACT_ATOMS: atom_id res chain seq x y z
N MET A 1 -4.93 9.16 14.61
CA MET A 1 -6.09 9.96 14.13
C MET A 1 -5.78 10.73 12.84
N GLU A 2 -4.61 11.34 12.69
CA GLU A 2 -4.28 12.19 11.54
C GLU A 2 -4.26 11.45 10.19
N ARG A 3 -3.76 10.22 10.13
CA ARG A 3 -3.75 9.42 8.89
C ARG A 3 -5.15 8.98 8.44
N GLY A 4 -6.05 8.66 9.38
CA GLY A 4 -7.39 8.20 9.07
C GLY A 4 -8.26 9.26 8.39
N GLY A 5 -8.12 10.55 8.78
CA GLY A 5 -8.88 11.63 8.17
C GLY A 5 -8.58 11.84 6.68
N THR A 6 -7.29 11.85 6.30
CA THR A 6 -6.87 11.98 4.89
C THR A 6 -7.32 10.77 4.07
N GLN A 7 -7.17 9.55 4.61
CA GLN A 7 -7.61 8.33 3.94
C GLN A 7 -9.14 8.27 3.76
N GLY A 8 -9.91 8.76 4.74
CA GLY A 8 -11.36 8.83 4.64
C GLY A 8 -11.81 9.76 3.51
N ILE A 9 -11.25 10.98 3.43
CA ILE A 9 -11.56 11.91 2.33
C ILE A 9 -11.14 11.33 0.98
N GLN A 10 -9.95 10.74 0.90
CA GLN A 10 -9.47 10.10 -0.33
C GLN A 10 -10.39 8.95 -0.76
N PHE A 11 -10.89 8.16 0.18
CA PHE A 11 -11.85 7.08 -0.10
C PHE A 11 -13.16 7.64 -0.66
N LEU A 12 -13.72 8.71 -0.06
CA LEU A 12 -14.93 9.36 -0.57
C LEU A 12 -14.74 9.91 -1.98
N VAL A 13 -13.62 10.59 -2.25
CA VAL A 13 -13.28 11.06 -3.61
C VAL A 13 -13.22 9.89 -4.59
N GLN A 14 -12.58 8.80 -4.21
CA GLN A 14 -12.49 7.60 -5.05
C GLN A 14 -13.84 6.93 -5.30
N VAL A 15 -14.77 6.98 -4.34
CA VAL A 15 -16.15 6.52 -4.53
C VAL A 15 -16.88 7.37 -5.56
N VAL A 16 -16.80 8.71 -5.46
CA VAL A 16 -17.44 9.62 -6.41
C VAL A 16 -16.88 9.42 -7.82
N LEU A 17 -15.55 9.35 -7.96
CA LEU A 17 -14.90 9.08 -9.24
C LEU A 17 -15.30 7.73 -9.82
N ALA A 18 -15.43 6.67 -8.99
CA ALA A 18 -15.86 5.37 -9.45
C ALA A 18 -17.33 5.37 -9.94
N ARG A 19 -18.17 6.23 -9.42
CA ARG A 19 -19.54 6.41 -9.93
C ARG A 19 -19.57 7.06 -11.32
N LEU A 20 -18.64 7.97 -11.60
CA LEU A 20 -18.59 8.74 -12.84
C LEU A 20 -17.81 8.03 -13.95
N LEU A 21 -16.75 7.32 -13.59
CA LEU A 21 -15.78 6.74 -14.52
C LEU A 21 -15.98 5.24 -14.70
N ALA A 22 -15.54 4.71 -15.85
CA ALA A 22 -15.63 3.29 -16.18
C ALA A 22 -14.50 2.46 -15.54
N PRO A 23 -14.70 1.17 -15.27
CA PRO A 23 -13.69 0.28 -14.68
C PRO A 23 -12.38 0.19 -15.48
N GLU A 24 -12.45 0.27 -16.83
CA GLU A 24 -11.29 0.26 -17.72
C GLU A 24 -10.32 1.38 -17.40
N GLN A 25 -10.85 2.57 -17.08
CA GLN A 25 -10.03 3.74 -16.78
C GLN A 25 -9.24 3.57 -15.48
N PHE A 26 -9.83 2.90 -14.49
CA PHE A 26 -9.15 2.57 -13.25
C PHE A 26 -8.09 1.47 -13.45
N GLY A 27 -8.37 0.50 -14.34
CA GLY A 27 -7.40 -0.52 -14.70
C GLY A 27 -6.19 0.05 -15.43
N ALA A 28 -6.42 0.91 -16.43
CA ALA A 28 -5.35 1.58 -17.17
C ALA A 28 -4.46 2.44 -16.24
N ILE A 29 -5.07 3.24 -15.36
CA ILE A 29 -4.31 4.00 -14.34
C ILE A 29 -3.53 3.08 -13.40
N ALA A 30 -4.09 1.93 -13.02
CA ALA A 30 -3.39 0.99 -12.16
C ALA A 30 -2.11 0.44 -12.82
N ILE A 31 -2.15 0.11 -14.12
CA ILE A 31 -0.96 -0.31 -14.89
C ILE A 31 0.08 0.82 -14.89
N VAL A 32 -0.33 2.03 -15.25
CA VAL A 32 0.56 3.21 -15.28
C VAL A 32 1.22 3.46 -13.93
N MET A 33 0.43 3.37 -12.84
CA MET A 33 0.94 3.61 -11.49
C MET A 33 1.99 2.59 -11.06
N VAL A 34 1.98 1.34 -11.56
CA VAL A 34 3.05 0.39 -11.26
C VAL A 34 4.41 0.90 -11.78
N PHE A 35 4.47 1.36 -13.02
CA PHE A 35 5.72 1.89 -13.58
C PHE A 35 6.18 3.15 -12.84
N ILE A 36 5.25 4.03 -12.49
CA ILE A 36 5.55 5.24 -11.71
C ILE A 36 6.02 4.87 -10.30
N ASN A 37 5.36 3.93 -9.61
CA ASN A 37 5.75 3.48 -8.28
C ASN A 37 7.16 2.88 -8.27
N LEU A 38 7.48 2.03 -9.24
CA LEU A 38 8.83 1.48 -9.40
C LEU A 38 9.87 2.58 -9.62
N ALA A 39 9.58 3.55 -10.49
CA ALA A 39 10.47 4.70 -10.71
C ALA A 39 10.59 5.59 -9.45
N GLN A 40 9.51 5.81 -8.71
CA GLN A 40 9.52 6.57 -7.46
C GLN A 40 10.44 5.94 -6.40
N VAL A 41 10.58 4.62 -6.38
CA VAL A 41 11.51 3.96 -5.47
C VAL A 41 12.95 4.44 -5.70
N PHE A 42 13.37 4.60 -6.95
CA PHE A 42 14.70 5.14 -7.26
C PHE A 42 14.85 6.61 -6.85
N VAL A 43 13.80 7.41 -7.01
CA VAL A 43 13.83 8.84 -6.68
C VAL A 43 13.84 9.10 -5.17
N GLN A 44 13.11 8.28 -4.39
CA GLN A 44 12.84 8.57 -2.98
C GLN A 44 13.53 7.63 -2.00
N SER A 45 13.74 6.36 -2.36
CA SER A 45 14.14 5.34 -1.41
C SER A 45 15.63 5.34 -1.12
N GLY A 46 15.95 5.02 0.12
CA GLY A 46 17.30 4.88 0.60
C GLY A 46 17.92 6.19 1.03
N PHE A 47 17.96 7.21 0.19
CA PHE A 47 18.59 8.50 0.53
C PHE A 47 17.84 9.24 1.64
N ASN A 48 16.51 9.22 1.66
CA ASN A 48 15.73 9.83 2.73
C ASN A 48 16.08 9.24 4.08
N THR A 49 16.10 7.90 4.16
CA THR A 49 16.43 7.19 5.39
C THR A 49 17.88 7.47 5.81
N ALA A 50 18.80 7.51 4.84
CA ALA A 50 20.21 7.82 5.12
C ALA A 50 20.39 9.26 5.66
N LEU A 51 19.67 10.26 5.07
CA LEU A 51 19.69 11.64 5.56
C LEU A 51 19.11 11.79 6.97
N ILE A 52 18.06 11.02 7.29
CA ILE A 52 17.45 11.03 8.62
C ILE A 52 18.41 10.40 9.64
N GLN A 53 19.11 9.33 9.27
CA GLN A 53 19.97 8.57 10.15
C GLN A 53 21.36 9.22 10.36
N LYS A 54 21.89 9.94 9.37
CA LYS A 54 23.19 10.60 9.47
C LYS A 54 23.15 11.70 10.52
N LYS A 55 23.87 11.54 11.65
CA LYS A 55 23.88 12.50 12.78
C LYS A 55 24.29 13.91 12.35
N ASP A 56 25.36 14.01 11.56
CA ASP A 56 25.98 15.27 11.12
C ASP A 56 25.57 15.63 9.68
N ALA A 57 24.31 15.37 9.30
CA ALA A 57 23.81 15.77 7.99
C ALA A 57 23.66 17.30 7.93
N ASP A 58 24.36 17.90 7.00
CA ASP A 58 24.37 19.33 6.76
C ASP A 58 23.57 19.74 5.52
N GLU A 59 23.50 21.06 5.24
CA GLU A 59 22.75 21.56 4.09
C GLU A 59 23.31 21.09 2.75
N ALA A 60 24.62 20.82 2.68
CA ALA A 60 25.23 20.30 1.46
C ALA A 60 24.85 18.82 1.21
N ASP A 61 24.65 18.02 2.26
CA ASP A 61 24.10 16.65 2.12
C ASP A 61 22.67 16.70 1.54
N PHE A 62 21.80 17.51 2.14
CA PHE A 62 20.40 17.64 1.69
C PHE A 62 20.31 18.18 0.25
N SER A 63 21.12 19.23 -0.08
CA SER A 63 21.13 19.82 -1.41
C SER A 63 21.70 18.87 -2.46
N SER A 64 22.77 18.13 -2.14
CA SER A 64 23.36 17.15 -3.07
C SER A 64 22.41 16.02 -3.40
N ILE A 65 21.69 15.50 -2.41
CA ILE A 65 20.68 14.46 -2.65
C ILE A 65 19.45 15.01 -3.38
N PHE A 66 19.06 16.26 -3.13
CA PHE A 66 17.99 16.92 -3.88
C PHE A 66 18.31 16.96 -5.38
N TYR A 67 19.48 17.46 -5.77
CA TYR A 67 19.88 17.53 -7.18
C TYR A 67 20.07 16.15 -7.79
N LEU A 68 20.61 15.20 -7.03
CA LEU A 68 20.69 13.81 -7.50
C LEU A 68 19.29 13.22 -7.75
N SER A 69 18.36 13.37 -6.81
CA SER A 69 16.99 12.87 -6.96
C SER A 69 16.28 13.52 -8.15
N LEU A 70 16.51 14.80 -8.39
CA LEU A 70 15.98 15.52 -9.54
C LEU A 70 16.59 15.00 -10.87
N GLY A 71 17.90 14.77 -10.90
CA GLY A 71 18.57 14.14 -12.05
C GLY A 71 18.06 12.74 -12.34
N VAL A 72 17.92 11.90 -11.31
CA VAL A 72 17.34 10.55 -11.42
C VAL A 72 15.89 10.62 -11.92
N ALA A 73 15.09 11.56 -11.40
CA ALA A 73 13.71 11.77 -11.88
C ALA A 73 13.67 12.15 -13.36
N GLY A 74 14.60 13.02 -13.82
CA GLY A 74 14.71 13.40 -15.22
C GLY A 74 15.07 12.22 -16.14
N VAL A 75 16.05 11.42 -15.74
CA VAL A 75 16.45 10.21 -16.49
C VAL A 75 15.30 9.20 -16.56
N LEU A 76 14.64 8.91 -15.43
CA LEU A 76 13.53 7.96 -15.38
C LEU A 76 12.29 8.47 -16.13
N TYR A 77 12.02 9.77 -16.06
CA TYR A 77 11.00 10.40 -16.89
C TYR A 77 11.26 10.16 -18.37
N PHE A 78 12.50 10.41 -18.83
CA PHE A 78 12.89 10.18 -20.22
C PHE A 78 12.76 8.71 -20.61
N VAL A 79 13.21 7.79 -19.76
CA VAL A 79 13.07 6.34 -19.99
C VAL A 79 11.60 5.96 -20.13
N ILE A 80 10.73 6.40 -19.23
CA ILE A 80 9.28 6.11 -19.30
C ILE A 80 8.68 6.76 -20.56
N PHE A 81 9.05 8.00 -20.89
CA PHE A 81 8.54 8.72 -22.06
C PHE A 81 8.84 7.97 -23.38
N VAL A 82 10.07 7.47 -23.51
CA VAL A 82 10.50 6.69 -24.69
C VAL A 82 9.91 5.28 -24.68
N SER A 83 9.79 4.64 -23.52
CA SER A 83 9.24 3.29 -23.40
C SER A 83 7.70 3.24 -23.44
N ALA A 84 7.01 4.38 -23.28
CA ALA A 84 5.55 4.42 -23.24
C ALA A 84 4.84 3.77 -24.45
N PRO A 85 5.27 3.95 -25.72
CA PRO A 85 4.68 3.24 -26.86
C PRO A 85 4.84 1.72 -26.75
N TYR A 86 6.02 1.23 -26.37
CA TYR A 86 6.27 -0.21 -26.22
C TYR A 86 5.45 -0.83 -25.10
N ILE A 87 5.24 -0.09 -23.99
CA ILE A 87 4.38 -0.53 -22.90
C ILE A 87 2.93 -0.59 -23.38
N ALA A 88 2.45 0.44 -24.09
CA ALA A 88 1.09 0.48 -24.63
C ALA A 88 0.83 -0.66 -25.61
N ASP A 89 1.76 -0.93 -26.53
CA ASP A 89 1.70 -2.06 -27.47
C ASP A 89 1.69 -3.40 -26.72
N TYR A 90 2.53 -3.54 -25.69
CA TYR A 90 2.55 -4.74 -24.86
C TYR A 90 1.21 -5.00 -24.18
N TYR A 91 0.51 -3.96 -23.69
CA TYR A 91 -0.81 -4.09 -23.04
C TYR A 91 -1.98 -4.01 -24.03
N ASN A 92 -1.76 -3.74 -25.33
CA ASN A 92 -2.77 -3.50 -26.35
C ASN A 92 -3.74 -2.37 -25.96
N ASP A 93 -3.23 -1.31 -25.33
CA ASP A 93 -4.04 -0.17 -24.85
C ASP A 93 -3.33 1.16 -25.20
N PRO A 94 -3.67 1.79 -26.35
CA PRO A 94 -2.99 3.01 -26.83
C PRO A 94 -3.12 4.20 -25.87
N ILE A 95 -4.14 4.22 -25.00
CA ILE A 95 -4.33 5.31 -24.03
C ILE A 95 -3.20 5.39 -22.99
N LEU A 96 -2.48 4.29 -22.80
CA LEU A 96 -1.36 4.24 -21.88
C LEU A 96 -0.22 5.19 -22.28
N VAL A 97 -0.02 5.45 -23.60
CA VAL A 97 1.07 6.33 -24.08
C VAL A 97 0.94 7.74 -23.50
N PRO A 98 -0.13 8.49 -23.80
CA PRO A 98 -0.26 9.86 -23.27
C PRO A 98 -0.39 9.87 -21.75
N VAL A 99 -1.04 8.88 -21.14
CA VAL A 99 -1.22 8.81 -19.68
C VAL A 99 0.11 8.55 -18.98
N LEU A 100 0.96 7.62 -19.46
CA LEU A 100 2.30 7.38 -18.91
C LEU A 100 3.16 8.64 -19.00
N ARG A 101 3.18 9.29 -20.18
CA ARG A 101 3.98 10.50 -20.41
C ARG A 101 3.59 11.64 -19.48
N VAL A 102 2.31 11.85 -19.27
CA VAL A 102 1.83 12.94 -18.42
C VAL A 102 1.96 12.59 -16.93
N LEU A 103 1.56 11.38 -16.50
CA LEU A 103 1.65 10.99 -15.08
C LEU A 103 3.09 10.84 -14.60
N SER A 104 4.05 10.52 -15.45
CA SER A 104 5.46 10.43 -15.05
C SER A 104 6.05 11.76 -14.56
N PHE A 105 5.39 12.91 -14.80
CA PHE A 105 5.73 14.17 -14.11
C PHE A 105 5.67 14.07 -12.57
N ILE A 106 4.96 13.10 -12.03
CA ILE A 106 4.95 12.77 -10.59
C ILE A 106 6.36 12.47 -10.07
N LEU A 107 7.29 12.00 -10.91
CA LEU A 107 8.66 11.73 -10.51
C LEU A 107 9.38 13.00 -10.06
N PHE A 108 9.15 14.13 -10.74
CA PHE A 108 9.75 15.41 -10.34
C PHE A 108 9.15 15.91 -9.02
N THR A 109 7.83 15.88 -8.87
CA THR A 109 7.20 16.23 -7.59
C THR A 109 7.66 15.32 -6.45
N GLY A 110 7.88 14.03 -6.76
CA GLY A 110 8.47 13.07 -5.83
C GLY A 110 9.88 13.44 -5.39
N ALA A 111 10.74 13.90 -6.31
CA ALA A 111 12.08 14.40 -5.98
C ALA A 111 12.01 15.63 -5.07
N PHE A 112 11.14 16.60 -5.39
CA PHE A 112 10.93 17.78 -4.54
C PHE A 112 10.43 17.41 -3.13
N ASN A 113 9.45 16.51 -3.05
CA ASN A 113 8.83 16.13 -1.78
C ASN A 113 9.75 15.26 -0.91
N SER A 114 10.59 14.43 -1.53
CA SER A 114 11.47 13.47 -0.88
C SER A 114 12.32 14.14 0.20
N ILE A 115 13.02 15.20 -0.14
CA ILE A 115 13.92 15.90 0.78
C ILE A 115 13.15 16.70 1.83
N GLN A 116 12.01 17.29 1.46
CA GLN A 116 11.15 17.97 2.42
C GLN A 116 10.61 16.99 3.48
N ILE A 117 10.25 15.77 3.07
CA ILE A 117 9.81 14.71 3.99
C ILE A 117 10.96 14.28 4.91
N ALA A 118 12.19 14.12 4.40
CA ALA A 118 13.35 13.79 5.21
C ALA A 118 13.62 14.89 6.26
N TYR A 119 13.55 16.16 5.86
CA TYR A 119 13.72 17.31 6.75
C TYR A 119 12.61 17.37 7.82
N ILE A 120 11.35 17.18 7.44
CA ILE A 120 10.20 17.10 8.36
C ILE A 120 10.37 15.96 9.37
N SER A 121 10.77 14.78 8.91
CA SER A 121 10.94 13.59 9.74
C SER A 121 12.07 13.79 10.76
N ARG A 122 13.20 14.36 10.33
CA ARG A 122 14.34 14.65 11.20
C ARG A 122 14.00 15.66 12.30
N ASN A 123 13.18 16.66 11.97
CA ASN A 123 12.77 17.72 12.89
C ASN A 123 11.42 17.44 13.60
N LEU A 124 10.85 16.23 13.44
CA LEU A 124 9.59 15.78 14.05
C LEU A 124 8.38 16.70 13.75
N MET A 125 8.40 17.39 12.61
CA MET A 125 7.35 18.35 12.21
C MET A 125 6.16 17.67 11.50
N PHE A 126 5.72 16.50 11.93
CA PHE A 126 4.69 15.68 11.25
C PHE A 126 3.34 16.40 11.05
N LYS A 127 3.01 17.38 11.93
CA LYS A 127 1.81 18.22 11.78
C LYS A 127 1.80 18.98 10.45
N LYS A 128 2.98 19.40 9.93
CA LYS A 128 3.09 20.07 8.63
C LYS A 128 2.79 19.09 7.48
N LEU A 129 3.32 17.86 7.58
CA LEU A 129 3.06 16.82 6.59
C LEU A 129 1.57 16.48 6.52
N PHE A 130 0.90 16.34 7.67
CA PHE A 130 -0.53 16.09 7.72
C PHE A 130 -1.35 17.21 7.07
N LYS A 131 -1.08 18.48 7.41
CA LYS A 131 -1.78 19.62 6.80
C LYS A 131 -1.59 19.66 5.29
N SER A 132 -0.37 19.38 4.81
CA SER A 132 -0.08 19.35 3.38
C SER A 132 -0.85 18.24 2.67
N SER A 133 -0.85 17.03 3.23
CA SER A 133 -1.59 15.90 2.68
C SER A 133 -3.10 16.13 2.69
N LEU A 134 -3.65 16.69 3.77
CA LEU A 134 -5.08 16.98 3.87
C LEU A 134 -5.51 18.03 2.83
N GLY A 135 -4.81 19.15 2.75
CA GLY A 135 -5.08 20.21 1.79
C GLY A 135 -4.99 19.72 0.34
N ALA A 136 -3.95 18.95 0.03
CA ALA A 136 -3.75 18.36 -1.28
C ALA A 136 -4.87 17.37 -1.67
N THR A 137 -5.30 16.53 -0.72
CA THR A 137 -6.40 15.59 -0.96
C THR A 137 -7.71 16.33 -1.25
N PHE A 138 -7.95 17.43 -0.57
CA PHE A 138 -9.16 18.26 -0.80
C PHE A 138 -9.13 18.92 -2.18
N ILE A 139 -8.02 19.59 -2.52
CA ILE A 139 -7.84 20.26 -3.83
C ILE A 139 -7.93 19.24 -4.96
N SER A 140 -7.18 18.16 -4.87
CA SER A 140 -7.16 17.12 -5.92
C SER A 140 -8.52 16.40 -6.06
N GLY A 141 -9.21 16.19 -4.93
CA GLY A 141 -10.54 15.61 -4.93
C GLY A 141 -11.53 16.46 -5.71
N ILE A 142 -11.57 17.78 -5.44
CA ILE A 142 -12.44 18.72 -6.16
C ILE A 142 -12.10 18.74 -7.64
N LEU A 143 -10.81 18.87 -8.01
CA LEU A 143 -10.39 18.92 -9.41
C LEU A 143 -10.71 17.60 -10.14
N GLY A 144 -10.47 16.45 -9.52
CA GLY A 144 -10.81 15.15 -10.10
C GLY A 144 -12.31 14.98 -10.32
N ILE A 145 -13.13 15.36 -9.35
CA ILE A 145 -14.59 15.26 -9.44
C ILE A 145 -15.13 16.23 -10.52
N VAL A 146 -14.71 17.49 -10.52
CA VAL A 146 -15.15 18.49 -11.52
C VAL A 146 -14.79 18.03 -12.94
N THR A 147 -13.57 17.53 -13.14
CA THR A 147 -13.13 17.06 -14.46
C THR A 147 -13.85 15.77 -14.89
N ALA A 148 -14.21 14.89 -13.95
CA ALA A 148 -15.02 13.71 -14.23
C ALA A 148 -16.46 14.10 -14.67
N TYR A 149 -17.08 15.08 -14.01
CA TYR A 149 -18.38 15.61 -14.44
C TYR A 149 -18.35 16.29 -15.81
N LYS A 150 -17.20 16.87 -16.20
CA LYS A 150 -17.01 17.42 -17.55
C LYS A 150 -16.76 16.35 -18.62
N GLY A 151 -16.78 15.06 -18.27
CA GLY A 151 -16.63 13.97 -19.22
C GLY A 151 -15.19 13.71 -19.68
N LEU A 152 -14.17 14.20 -18.98
CA LEU A 152 -12.76 14.01 -19.36
C LEU A 152 -12.26 12.55 -19.21
N GLY A 153 -13.08 11.63 -18.72
CA GLY A 153 -12.76 10.21 -18.64
C GLY A 153 -11.49 9.94 -17.80
N ILE A 154 -10.56 9.17 -18.36
CA ILE A 154 -9.31 8.81 -17.67
C ILE A 154 -8.48 10.02 -17.25
N TRP A 155 -8.57 11.13 -17.98
CA TRP A 155 -7.87 12.37 -17.65
C TRP A 155 -8.26 12.96 -16.30
N SER A 156 -9.48 12.65 -15.82
CA SER A 156 -9.90 13.06 -14.47
C SER A 156 -9.07 12.40 -13.38
N LEU A 157 -8.69 11.12 -13.56
CA LEU A 157 -7.78 10.40 -12.65
C LEU A 157 -6.36 10.94 -12.76
N VAL A 158 -5.91 11.26 -13.99
CA VAL A 158 -4.60 11.89 -14.24
C VAL A 158 -4.51 13.24 -13.53
N ILE A 159 -5.49 14.10 -13.73
CA ILE A 159 -5.55 15.42 -13.10
C ILE A 159 -5.62 15.30 -11.57
N GLN A 160 -6.42 14.37 -11.06
CA GLN A 160 -6.54 14.11 -9.63
C GLN A 160 -5.19 13.69 -9.02
N GLN A 161 -4.45 12.77 -9.67
CA GLN A 161 -3.16 12.30 -9.18
C GLN A 161 -2.09 13.41 -9.24
N LEU A 162 -1.97 14.10 -10.39
CA LEU A 162 -1.01 15.18 -10.58
C LEU A 162 -1.28 16.36 -9.65
N SER A 163 -2.53 16.80 -9.56
CA SER A 163 -2.89 17.91 -8.67
C SER A 163 -2.68 17.57 -7.20
N ASN A 164 -2.85 16.31 -6.79
CA ASN A 164 -2.54 15.86 -5.45
C ASN A 164 -1.03 16.04 -5.15
N GLN A 165 -0.17 15.51 -6.01
CA GLN A 165 1.27 15.59 -5.82
C GLN A 165 1.79 17.02 -5.91
N LEU A 166 1.31 17.81 -6.88
CA LEU A 166 1.66 19.22 -7.01
C LEU A 166 1.21 20.03 -5.78
N SER A 167 -0.01 19.81 -5.30
CA SER A 167 -0.52 20.49 -4.10
C SER A 167 0.30 20.14 -2.85
N ILE A 168 0.67 18.86 -2.67
CA ILE A 168 1.58 18.45 -1.59
C ILE A 168 2.88 19.26 -1.70
N THR A 169 3.49 19.27 -2.90
CA THR A 169 4.76 19.97 -3.14
C THR A 169 4.62 21.46 -2.81
N ILE A 170 3.62 22.14 -3.34
CA ILE A 170 3.40 23.56 -3.14
C ILE A 170 3.22 23.86 -1.65
N ILE A 171 2.30 23.15 -0.97
CA ILE A 171 2.02 23.39 0.45
C ILE A 171 3.25 23.11 1.32
N MET A 172 4.00 22.04 1.02
CA MET A 172 5.22 21.73 1.75
C MET A 172 6.30 22.81 1.54
N TRP A 173 6.45 23.33 0.33
CA TRP A 173 7.40 24.40 0.04
C TRP A 173 7.03 25.71 0.74
N TYR A 174 5.76 26.01 0.95
CA TYR A 174 5.35 27.15 1.76
C TYR A 174 5.50 26.94 3.28
N THR A 175 5.27 25.71 3.75
CA THR A 175 5.24 25.44 5.21
C THR A 175 6.58 25.03 5.78
N VAL A 176 7.47 24.43 4.97
CA VAL A 176 8.82 24.02 5.37
C VAL A 176 9.82 25.07 4.89
N LYS A 177 10.63 25.60 5.81
CA LYS A 177 11.56 26.70 5.50
C LYS A 177 12.83 26.27 4.78
N TRP A 178 13.13 24.95 4.72
CA TRP A 178 14.32 24.45 4.05
C TRP A 178 14.25 24.69 2.54
N ARG A 179 15.39 25.14 1.97
CA ARG A 179 15.58 25.34 0.53
C ARG A 179 16.93 24.78 0.10
N PRO A 180 17.03 24.17 -1.11
CA PRO A 180 18.30 23.67 -1.60
C PRO A 180 19.27 24.83 -1.88
N CYS A 181 20.52 24.71 -1.39
CA CYS A 181 21.62 25.55 -1.79
C CYS A 181 22.21 25.02 -3.11
N LEU A 182 22.82 25.89 -3.92
CA LEU A 182 23.52 25.51 -5.15
C LEU A 182 24.86 24.81 -4.85
N ILE A 183 24.82 23.75 -4.06
CA ILE A 183 25.98 22.98 -3.65
C ILE A 183 25.72 21.51 -4.03
N PHE A 184 26.64 20.95 -4.79
CA PHE A 184 26.61 19.52 -5.14
C PHE A 184 27.97 18.88 -4.83
N SER A 185 27.97 17.83 -4.01
CA SER A 185 29.15 17.08 -3.61
C SER A 185 29.02 15.60 -3.87
N LEU A 186 29.74 15.12 -4.89
CA LEU A 186 29.80 13.69 -5.25
C LEU A 186 30.35 12.83 -4.09
N SER A 187 31.26 13.34 -3.28
CA SER A 187 31.81 12.62 -2.14
C SER A 187 30.73 12.32 -1.10
N LYS A 188 29.87 13.29 -0.79
CA LYS A 188 28.74 13.12 0.13
C LYS A 188 27.71 12.14 -0.42
N VAL A 189 27.40 12.24 -1.72
CA VAL A 189 26.51 11.30 -2.41
C VAL A 189 27.05 9.88 -2.31
N LYS A 190 28.34 9.63 -2.57
CA LYS A 190 28.94 8.28 -2.47
C LYS A 190 28.82 7.70 -1.06
N VAL A 191 29.06 8.49 -0.03
CA VAL A 191 28.93 8.05 1.36
C VAL A 191 27.48 7.64 1.67
N LEU A 192 26.50 8.46 1.31
CA LEU A 192 25.09 8.15 1.51
C LEU A 192 24.63 6.98 0.64
N PHE A 193 25.12 6.85 -0.58
CA PHE A 193 24.78 5.75 -1.49
C PHE A 193 25.27 4.39 -0.97
N SER A 194 26.44 4.32 -0.35
CA SER A 194 26.99 3.09 0.22
C SER A 194 26.03 2.42 1.23
N TYR A 195 25.28 3.23 1.96
CA TYR A 195 24.21 2.76 2.86
C TYR A 195 22.88 2.56 2.14
N SER A 196 22.51 3.50 1.28
CA SER A 196 21.17 3.60 0.68
C SER A 196 20.88 2.53 -0.35
N TRP A 197 21.87 2.01 -1.09
CA TRP A 197 21.65 1.06 -2.18
C TRP A 197 20.98 -0.26 -1.72
N LYS A 198 21.30 -0.71 -0.48
CA LYS A 198 20.68 -1.91 0.11
C LYS A 198 19.20 -1.67 0.41
N LEU A 199 18.87 -0.49 0.91
CA LEU A 199 17.48 -0.07 1.17
C LEU A 199 16.72 0.10 -0.14
N LEU A 200 17.36 0.67 -1.17
CA LEU A 200 16.80 0.79 -2.50
C LEU A 200 16.47 -0.57 -3.10
N ALA A 201 17.42 -1.51 -3.09
CA ALA A 201 17.21 -2.87 -3.60
C ALA A 201 16.06 -3.59 -2.87
N SER A 202 16.02 -3.49 -1.54
CA SER A 202 14.95 -4.08 -0.73
C SER A 202 13.59 -3.46 -1.06
N SER A 203 13.52 -2.14 -1.20
CA SER A 203 12.29 -1.43 -1.56
C SER A 203 11.81 -1.77 -2.97
N LEU A 204 12.72 -1.88 -3.94
CA LEU A 204 12.40 -2.31 -5.31
C LEU A 204 11.79 -3.71 -5.33
N LEU A 205 12.43 -4.66 -4.67
CA LEU A 205 11.92 -6.03 -4.57
C LEU A 205 10.54 -6.07 -3.91
N ASN A 206 10.32 -5.22 -2.90
CA ASN A 206 9.05 -5.15 -2.22
C ASN A 206 7.94 -4.55 -3.11
N VAL A 207 8.19 -3.41 -3.75
CA VAL A 207 7.22 -2.76 -4.65
C VAL A 207 6.93 -3.66 -5.85
N PHE A 208 7.95 -4.25 -6.45
CA PHE A 208 7.77 -5.22 -7.54
C PHE A 208 6.88 -6.40 -7.13
N TYR A 209 7.12 -6.98 -5.96
CA TYR A 209 6.30 -8.09 -5.45
C TYR A 209 4.84 -7.68 -5.20
N LEU A 210 4.61 -6.47 -4.68
CA LEU A 210 3.26 -5.96 -4.44
C LEU A 210 2.49 -5.69 -5.73
N ASP A 211 3.18 -5.14 -6.73
CA ASP A 211 2.56 -4.65 -7.95
C ASP A 211 2.56 -5.68 -9.10
N ILE A 212 3.32 -6.79 -9.00
CA ILE A 212 3.42 -7.79 -10.08
C ILE A 212 2.07 -8.39 -10.46
N ARG A 213 1.16 -8.59 -9.49
CA ARG A 213 -0.18 -9.09 -9.78
C ARG A 213 -0.98 -8.12 -10.65
N THR A 214 -0.84 -6.83 -10.41
CA THR A 214 -1.46 -5.77 -11.23
C THR A 214 -0.97 -5.85 -12.67
N LEU A 215 0.35 -6.01 -12.87
CA LEU A 215 0.94 -6.15 -14.21
C LEU A 215 0.45 -7.41 -14.92
N VAL A 216 0.44 -8.53 -14.21
CA VAL A 216 0.02 -9.84 -14.75
C VAL A 216 -1.46 -9.84 -15.10
N VAL A 217 -2.33 -9.40 -14.20
CA VAL A 217 -3.78 -9.33 -14.43
C VAL A 217 -4.09 -8.37 -15.58
N GLY A 218 -3.43 -7.21 -15.63
CA GLY A 218 -3.61 -6.24 -16.72
C GLY A 218 -3.15 -6.75 -18.08
N LYS A 219 -2.10 -7.63 -18.13
CA LYS A 219 -1.62 -8.20 -19.38
C LYS A 219 -2.45 -9.39 -19.86
N VAL A 220 -2.78 -10.30 -18.96
CA VAL A 220 -3.42 -11.59 -19.31
C VAL A 220 -4.92 -11.42 -19.58
N TYR A 221 -5.56 -10.43 -18.91
CA TYR A 221 -7.01 -10.24 -19.04
C TYR A 221 -7.30 -8.89 -19.74
N SER A 222 -7.84 -7.92 -19.03
CA SER A 222 -8.15 -6.60 -19.58
C SER A 222 -8.05 -5.52 -18.51
N SER A 223 -7.97 -4.26 -18.96
CA SER A 223 -8.02 -3.10 -18.05
C SER A 223 -9.31 -3.07 -17.21
N SER A 224 -10.45 -3.52 -17.77
CA SER A 224 -11.71 -3.64 -17.01
C SER A 224 -11.61 -4.64 -15.86
N VAL A 225 -11.12 -5.85 -16.16
CA VAL A 225 -10.95 -6.92 -15.16
C VAL A 225 -9.97 -6.48 -14.07
N LEU A 226 -8.88 -5.80 -14.45
CA LEU A 226 -7.95 -5.23 -13.51
C LEU A 226 -8.62 -4.14 -12.63
N GLY A 227 -9.47 -3.32 -13.24
CA GLY A 227 -10.28 -2.34 -12.52
C GLY A 227 -11.16 -2.99 -11.44
N TYR A 228 -11.87 -4.06 -11.78
CA TYR A 228 -12.69 -4.81 -10.84
C TYR A 228 -11.86 -5.46 -9.73
N TYR A 229 -10.74 -6.10 -10.09
CA TYR A 229 -9.81 -6.73 -9.16
C TYR A 229 -9.30 -5.72 -8.12
N ASN A 230 -8.76 -4.59 -8.57
CA ASN A 230 -8.22 -3.55 -7.69
C ASN A 230 -9.29 -2.89 -6.84
N ARG A 231 -10.48 -2.67 -7.39
CA ARG A 231 -11.60 -2.08 -6.63
C ARG A 231 -12.13 -3.04 -5.57
N GLY A 232 -12.24 -4.32 -5.89
CA GLY A 232 -12.61 -5.35 -4.91
C GLY A 232 -11.62 -5.42 -3.75
N GLN A 233 -10.32 -5.24 -4.02
CA GLN A 233 -9.29 -5.23 -2.98
C GLN A 233 -9.33 -3.97 -2.11
N GLN A 234 -9.76 -2.84 -2.64
CA GLN A 234 -9.64 -1.53 -1.98
C GLN A 234 -10.46 -1.43 -0.69
N PHE A 235 -11.69 -1.96 -0.66
CA PHE A 235 -12.56 -1.87 0.51
C PHE A 235 -11.98 -2.58 1.74
N PRO A 236 -11.67 -3.89 1.69
CA PRO A 236 -11.08 -4.59 2.82
C PRO A 236 -9.71 -4.02 3.19
N LYS A 237 -8.89 -3.61 2.21
CA LYS A 237 -7.58 -3.00 2.44
C LYS A 237 -7.66 -1.73 3.27
N VAL A 238 -8.56 -0.80 2.95
CA VAL A 238 -8.71 0.47 3.68
C VAL A 238 -9.09 0.22 5.13
N ILE A 239 -10.03 -0.68 5.39
CA ILE A 239 -10.47 -1.02 6.75
C ILE A 239 -9.30 -1.61 7.55
N VAL A 240 -8.70 -2.67 7.02
CA VAL A 240 -7.68 -3.43 7.75
C VAL A 240 -6.39 -2.64 7.93
N SER A 241 -5.94 -1.87 6.92
CA SER A 241 -4.69 -1.12 7.01
C SER A 241 -4.70 -0.04 8.11
N ASN A 242 -5.85 0.56 8.41
CA ASN A 242 -5.98 1.52 9.50
C ASN A 242 -5.87 0.85 10.87
N ILE A 243 -6.53 -0.30 11.04
CA ILE A 243 -6.50 -1.08 12.29
C ILE A 243 -5.09 -1.64 12.49
N ASP A 244 -4.54 -2.25 11.47
CA ASP A 244 -3.22 -2.88 11.48
C ASP A 244 -2.10 -1.87 11.77
N GLY A 245 -2.14 -0.70 11.14
CA GLY A 245 -1.20 0.39 11.42
C GLY A 245 -1.26 0.89 12.86
N SER A 246 -2.45 0.91 13.47
CA SER A 246 -2.63 1.26 14.88
C SER A 246 -2.02 0.19 15.79
N ILE A 247 -2.25 -1.08 15.48
CA ILE A 247 -1.68 -2.22 16.21
C ILE A 247 -0.15 -2.17 16.15
N GLN A 248 0.43 -2.02 14.96
CA GLN A 248 1.89 -1.95 14.77
C GLN A 248 2.53 -0.84 15.58
N SER A 249 1.91 0.34 15.62
CA SER A 249 2.46 1.51 16.32
C SER A 249 2.54 1.34 17.83
N VAL A 250 1.70 0.48 18.42
CA VAL A 250 1.65 0.20 19.86
C VAL A 250 2.42 -1.08 20.20
N MET A 251 2.27 -2.14 19.39
CA MET A 251 2.85 -3.44 19.69
C MET A 251 4.37 -3.42 19.74
N LEU A 252 5.03 -2.82 18.74
CA LEU A 252 6.49 -2.87 18.68
C LEU A 252 7.15 -2.22 19.91
N PRO A 253 6.85 -0.98 20.30
CA PRO A 253 7.42 -0.37 21.51
C PRO A 253 7.10 -1.16 22.78
N THR A 254 5.85 -1.63 22.91
CA THR A 254 5.37 -2.32 24.09
C THR A 254 6.05 -3.68 24.26
N LEU A 255 6.20 -4.46 23.19
CA LEU A 255 6.90 -5.74 23.22
C LEU A 255 8.40 -5.54 23.45
N SER A 256 9.02 -4.53 22.82
CA SER A 256 10.45 -4.24 23.00
C SER A 256 10.78 -3.84 24.45
N ALA A 257 9.87 -3.16 25.15
CA ALA A 257 10.05 -2.82 26.57
C ALA A 257 10.03 -4.06 27.49
N HIS A 258 9.57 -5.21 27.02
CA HIS A 258 9.44 -6.45 27.80
C HIS A 258 10.17 -7.63 27.14
N GLN A 259 11.17 -7.39 26.27
CA GLN A 259 11.87 -8.41 25.51
C GLN A 259 12.56 -9.48 26.36
N ASP A 260 12.88 -9.17 27.62
CA ASP A 260 13.51 -10.08 28.57
C ASP A 260 12.51 -11.01 29.29
N ASN A 261 11.21 -10.82 29.10
CA ASN A 261 10.15 -11.62 29.71
C ASN A 261 9.25 -12.27 28.66
N LYS A 262 9.57 -13.53 28.32
CA LYS A 262 8.85 -14.29 27.29
C LYS A 262 7.37 -14.49 27.59
N GLU A 263 7.02 -14.76 28.84
CA GLU A 263 5.62 -14.99 29.25
C GLU A 263 4.79 -13.72 29.04
N ARG A 264 5.34 -12.58 29.45
CA ARG A 264 4.68 -11.29 29.28
C ARG A 264 4.53 -10.93 27.80
N MET A 265 5.56 -11.17 27.00
CA MET A 265 5.47 -10.98 25.53
C MET A 265 4.42 -11.89 24.90
N LYS A 266 4.36 -13.17 25.29
CA LYS A 266 3.34 -14.11 24.84
C LYS A 266 1.94 -13.60 25.16
N GLU A 267 1.70 -13.18 26.41
CA GLU A 267 0.41 -12.66 26.84
C GLU A 267 -0.01 -11.41 26.06
N MET A 268 0.90 -10.45 25.88
CA MET A 268 0.65 -9.23 25.15
C MET A 268 0.36 -9.52 23.67
N MET A 269 1.11 -10.41 23.04
CA MET A 269 0.89 -10.86 21.67
C MET A 269 -0.48 -11.55 21.53
N ARG A 270 -0.83 -12.45 22.48
CA ARG A 270 -2.12 -13.13 22.54
C ARG A 270 -3.28 -12.14 22.62
N ARG A 271 -3.18 -11.17 23.54
CA ARG A 271 -4.19 -10.10 23.68
C ARG A 271 -4.34 -9.30 22.38
N ALA A 272 -3.23 -8.96 21.73
CA ALA A 272 -3.27 -8.23 20.47
C ALA A 272 -3.97 -9.04 19.36
N ILE A 273 -3.64 -10.33 19.21
CA ILE A 273 -4.29 -11.23 18.23
C ILE A 273 -5.79 -11.35 18.51
N VAL A 274 -6.18 -11.64 19.76
CA VAL A 274 -7.58 -11.83 20.13
C VAL A 274 -8.38 -10.54 19.90
N SER A 275 -7.89 -9.41 20.41
CA SER A 275 -8.61 -8.13 20.31
C SER A 275 -8.76 -7.67 18.87
N SER A 276 -7.68 -7.79 18.06
CA SER A 276 -7.72 -7.39 16.65
C SER A 276 -8.59 -8.34 15.82
N SER A 277 -8.54 -9.64 16.07
CA SER A 277 -9.39 -10.63 15.39
C SER A 277 -10.86 -10.44 15.72
N PHE A 278 -11.19 -10.12 16.99
CA PHE A 278 -12.56 -9.80 17.43
C PHE A 278 -13.13 -8.58 16.70
N LEU A 279 -12.29 -7.64 16.29
CA LEU A 279 -12.72 -6.48 15.50
C LEU A 279 -12.75 -6.78 14.00
N ILE A 280 -11.69 -7.40 13.46
CA ILE A 280 -11.52 -7.55 12.01
C ILE A 280 -12.41 -8.65 11.43
N PHE A 281 -12.60 -9.80 12.10
CA PHE A 281 -13.43 -10.86 11.55
C PHE A 281 -14.89 -10.44 11.33
N PRO A 282 -15.59 -9.81 12.29
CA PRO A 282 -16.94 -9.33 12.03
C PRO A 282 -17.01 -8.31 10.89
N MET A 283 -16.01 -7.39 10.83
CA MET A 283 -15.95 -6.39 9.76
C MET A 283 -15.74 -7.02 8.38
N MET A 284 -14.86 -8.00 8.26
CA MET A 284 -14.57 -8.66 6.97
C MET A 284 -15.69 -9.60 6.53
N ILE A 285 -16.26 -10.40 7.46
CA ILE A 285 -17.39 -11.28 7.16
C ILE A 285 -18.64 -10.45 6.85
N GLY A 286 -18.92 -9.43 7.66
CA GLY A 286 -20.01 -8.49 7.39
C GLY A 286 -19.89 -7.82 6.04
N LEU A 287 -18.69 -7.29 5.71
CA LEU A 287 -18.40 -6.69 4.42
C LEU A 287 -18.59 -7.67 3.25
N ALA A 288 -18.17 -8.93 3.41
CA ALA A 288 -18.33 -9.96 2.38
C ALA A 288 -19.79 -10.32 2.13
N VAL A 289 -20.61 -10.38 3.20
CA VAL A 289 -22.04 -10.70 3.11
C VAL A 289 -22.83 -9.57 2.46
N VAL A 290 -22.55 -8.32 2.83
CA VAL A 290 -23.23 -7.14 2.26
C VAL A 290 -22.54 -6.60 1.01
N ALA A 291 -21.57 -7.32 0.45
CA ALA A 291 -20.75 -6.83 -0.67
C ALA A 291 -21.56 -6.40 -1.89
N GLN A 292 -22.57 -7.17 -2.28
CA GLN A 292 -23.39 -6.88 -3.45
C GLN A 292 -24.26 -5.64 -3.25
N PRO A 293 -25.11 -5.51 -2.22
CA PRO A 293 -25.88 -4.29 -2.00
C PRO A 293 -24.96 -3.08 -1.73
N LEU A 294 -23.85 -3.27 -1.02
CA LEU A 294 -22.90 -2.20 -0.78
C LEU A 294 -22.31 -1.65 -2.10
N VAL A 295 -21.82 -2.52 -2.97
CA VAL A 295 -21.24 -2.12 -4.26
C VAL A 295 -22.29 -1.45 -5.12
N LYS A 296 -23.51 -1.98 -5.18
CA LYS A 296 -24.61 -1.40 -5.93
C LYS A 296 -24.96 0.02 -5.46
N ILE A 297 -25.08 0.22 -4.15
CA ILE A 297 -25.45 1.52 -3.57
C ILE A 297 -24.27 2.50 -3.67
N VAL A 298 -23.05 2.06 -3.34
CA VAL A 298 -21.88 2.94 -3.24
C VAL A 298 -21.24 3.22 -4.60
N LEU A 299 -21.10 2.20 -5.46
CA LEU A 299 -20.37 2.31 -6.73
C LEU A 299 -21.25 2.22 -7.98
N THR A 300 -22.48 1.74 -7.90
CA THR A 300 -23.42 1.45 -8.99
C THR A 300 -23.26 0.07 -9.63
N ASP A 301 -24.26 -0.33 -10.47
CA ASP A 301 -24.33 -1.67 -11.06
C ASP A 301 -23.14 -2.05 -11.95
N LYS A 302 -22.48 -1.07 -12.59
CA LYS A 302 -21.29 -1.32 -13.43
C LYS A 302 -20.11 -1.94 -12.67
N TRP A 303 -20.09 -1.85 -11.33
CA TRP A 303 -19.06 -2.42 -10.47
C TRP A 303 -19.43 -3.76 -9.84
N LEU A 304 -20.60 -4.31 -10.13
CA LEU A 304 -21.02 -5.63 -9.62
C LEU A 304 -20.01 -6.75 -9.91
N PRO A 305 -19.30 -6.78 -11.07
CA PRO A 305 -18.24 -7.76 -11.28
C PRO A 305 -17.06 -7.67 -10.30
N ALA A 306 -16.93 -6.58 -9.52
CA ALA A 306 -15.93 -6.48 -8.45
C ALA A 306 -16.34 -7.20 -7.16
N VAL A 307 -17.61 -7.58 -6.99
CA VAL A 307 -18.14 -8.21 -5.77
C VAL A 307 -17.43 -9.53 -5.43
N PRO A 308 -17.24 -10.49 -6.35
CA PRO A 308 -16.52 -11.72 -6.03
C PRO A 308 -15.07 -11.45 -5.55
N PHE A 309 -14.38 -10.49 -6.16
CA PHE A 309 -13.04 -10.10 -5.72
C PHE A 309 -13.06 -9.52 -4.31
N LEU A 310 -14.04 -8.64 -4.00
CA LEU A 310 -14.20 -8.07 -2.68
C LEU A 310 -14.40 -9.16 -1.63
N GLN A 311 -15.26 -10.14 -1.89
CA GLN A 311 -15.53 -11.26 -1.00
C GLN A 311 -14.28 -12.12 -0.76
N ILE A 312 -13.54 -12.45 -1.83
CA ILE A 312 -12.29 -13.22 -1.75
C ILE A 312 -11.24 -12.43 -0.93
N PHE A 313 -11.08 -11.14 -1.17
CA PHE A 313 -10.12 -10.33 -0.44
C PHE A 313 -10.48 -10.10 1.02
N CYS A 314 -11.76 -10.08 1.38
CA CYS A 314 -12.16 -10.06 2.80
C CYS A 314 -11.55 -11.24 3.57
N ILE A 315 -11.50 -12.45 2.98
CA ILE A 315 -10.86 -13.62 3.60
C ILE A 315 -9.36 -13.40 3.78
N SER A 316 -8.68 -12.91 2.74
CA SER A 316 -7.24 -12.66 2.78
C SER A 316 -6.87 -11.60 3.83
N TYR A 317 -7.61 -10.50 3.89
CA TYR A 317 -7.36 -9.40 4.83
C TYR A 317 -7.78 -9.73 6.27
N ALA A 318 -8.71 -10.65 6.48
CA ALA A 318 -9.09 -11.12 7.82
C ALA A 318 -7.91 -11.74 8.60
N LEU A 319 -6.91 -12.29 7.90
CA LEU A 319 -5.72 -12.90 8.51
C LEU A 319 -4.61 -11.90 8.89
N MET A 320 -4.71 -10.63 8.49
CA MET A 320 -3.67 -9.61 8.74
C MET A 320 -3.27 -9.45 10.22
N PRO A 321 -4.19 -9.47 11.20
CA PRO A 321 -3.79 -9.34 12.61
C PRO A 321 -2.80 -10.40 13.07
N ILE A 322 -2.98 -11.64 12.58
CA ILE A 322 -2.09 -12.76 12.91
C ILE A 322 -0.70 -12.50 12.33
N HIS A 323 -0.63 -12.04 11.06
CA HIS A 323 0.63 -11.70 10.41
C HIS A 323 1.38 -10.62 11.18
N THR A 324 0.68 -9.53 11.47
CA THR A 324 1.26 -8.35 12.13
C THR A 324 1.77 -8.68 13.52
N ALA A 325 0.97 -9.35 14.34
CA ALA A 325 1.37 -9.69 15.70
C ALA A 325 2.61 -10.59 15.73
N ASN A 326 2.65 -11.61 14.87
CA ASN A 326 3.80 -12.53 14.79
C ASN A 326 5.07 -11.79 14.35
N LEU A 327 5.00 -10.94 13.33
CA LEU A 327 6.17 -10.21 12.84
C LEU A 327 6.65 -9.14 13.83
N GLN A 328 5.73 -8.45 14.52
CA GLN A 328 6.11 -7.46 15.54
C GLN A 328 6.80 -8.09 16.74
N ALA A 329 6.40 -9.29 17.14
CA ALA A 329 7.08 -10.02 18.19
C ALA A 329 8.53 -10.40 17.81
N ILE A 330 8.74 -10.90 16.59
CA ILE A 330 10.08 -11.21 16.05
C ILE A 330 10.96 -9.96 15.99
N ASN A 331 10.38 -8.83 15.50
CA ASN A 331 11.09 -7.56 15.43
C ASN A 331 11.45 -7.01 16.82
N ALA A 332 10.55 -7.11 17.79
CA ALA A 332 10.77 -6.64 19.15
C ALA A 332 11.90 -7.41 19.87
N MET A 333 12.11 -8.68 19.50
CA MET A 333 13.23 -9.50 19.99
C MET A 333 14.55 -9.27 19.22
N GLY A 334 14.58 -8.30 18.29
CA GLY A 334 15.77 -7.99 17.49
C GLY A 334 16.16 -9.08 16.47
N ARG A 335 15.27 -10.04 16.19
CA ARG A 335 15.55 -11.17 15.29
C ARG A 335 15.28 -10.83 13.82
N SER A 336 15.98 -9.80 13.34
CA SER A 336 15.90 -9.36 11.92
C SER A 336 16.36 -10.45 10.93
N ASP A 337 17.22 -11.39 11.37
CA ASP A 337 17.64 -12.56 10.61
C ASP A 337 16.45 -13.48 10.27
N ILE A 338 15.60 -13.75 11.26
CA ILE A 338 14.37 -14.54 11.08
C ILE A 338 13.40 -13.77 10.20
N PHE A 339 13.16 -12.50 10.52
CA PHE A 339 12.25 -11.64 9.74
C PHE A 339 12.59 -11.68 8.24
N LEU A 340 13.87 -11.48 7.87
CA LEU A 340 14.29 -11.49 6.48
C LEU A 340 14.06 -12.84 5.80
N LYS A 341 14.39 -13.96 6.49
CA LYS A 341 14.14 -15.31 5.97
C LYS A 341 12.64 -15.54 5.68
N LEU A 342 11.78 -15.16 6.62
CA LEU A 342 10.33 -15.30 6.46
C LEU A 342 9.81 -14.47 5.29
N GLU A 343 10.27 -13.20 5.15
CA GLU A 343 9.87 -12.33 4.05
C GLU A 343 10.27 -12.89 2.69
N ILE A 344 11.50 -13.40 2.55
CA ILE A 344 11.97 -14.01 1.29
C ILE A 344 11.15 -15.28 0.99
N THR A 345 10.97 -16.16 1.97
CA THR A 345 10.21 -17.40 1.79
C THR A 345 8.78 -17.13 1.35
N LYS A 346 8.10 -16.19 2.00
CA LYS A 346 6.71 -15.79 1.62
C LYS A 346 6.64 -15.23 0.21
N LYS A 347 7.62 -14.41 -0.20
CA LYS A 347 7.65 -13.82 -1.55
C LYS A 347 7.86 -14.89 -2.62
N ILE A 348 8.75 -15.86 -2.39
CA ILE A 348 8.97 -16.99 -3.31
C ILE A 348 7.69 -17.82 -3.44
N ILE A 349 7.09 -18.21 -2.32
CA ILE A 349 5.84 -19.00 -2.32
C ILE A 349 4.70 -18.22 -2.98
N GLY A 350 4.58 -16.92 -2.67
CA GLY A 350 3.54 -16.08 -3.27
C GLY A 350 3.69 -15.90 -4.77
N LEU A 351 4.92 -15.85 -5.30
CA LEU A 351 5.19 -15.84 -6.75
C LEU A 351 4.88 -17.20 -7.38
N ALA A 352 5.26 -18.29 -6.73
CA ALA A 352 4.94 -19.64 -7.21
C ALA A 352 3.41 -19.86 -7.30
N ILE A 353 2.67 -19.45 -6.26
CA ILE A 353 1.19 -19.50 -6.27
C ILE A 353 0.62 -18.64 -7.40
N LEU A 354 1.16 -17.44 -7.63
CA LEU A 354 0.73 -16.58 -8.73
C LEU A 354 0.91 -17.29 -10.08
N VAL A 355 2.08 -17.84 -10.35
CA VAL A 355 2.38 -18.55 -11.61
C VAL A 355 1.46 -19.76 -11.78
N ILE A 356 1.26 -20.57 -10.74
CA ILE A 356 0.37 -21.74 -10.77
C ILE A 356 -1.08 -21.33 -11.03
N SER A 357 -1.53 -20.20 -10.47
CA SER A 357 -2.91 -19.73 -10.61
C SER A 357 -3.24 -19.10 -11.97
N LEU A 358 -2.23 -18.67 -12.74
CA LEU A 358 -2.40 -17.97 -14.03
C LEU A 358 -3.32 -18.72 -15.03
N PRO A 359 -3.15 -20.03 -15.28
CA PRO A 359 -3.96 -20.74 -16.26
C PRO A 359 -5.43 -20.91 -15.88
N PHE A 360 -5.77 -20.74 -14.59
CA PHE A 360 -7.09 -21.02 -14.04
C PHE A 360 -8.01 -19.81 -13.95
N GLY A 361 -7.59 -18.67 -14.48
CA GLY A 361 -8.40 -17.47 -14.53
C GLY A 361 -8.14 -16.46 -13.41
N VAL A 362 -8.72 -15.26 -13.55
CA VAL A 362 -8.47 -14.13 -12.64
C VAL A 362 -8.97 -14.40 -11.20
N TYR A 363 -10.05 -15.17 -11.06
CA TYR A 363 -10.55 -15.56 -9.75
C TYR A 363 -9.58 -16.52 -9.04
N ALA A 364 -8.91 -17.40 -9.80
CA ALA A 364 -7.88 -18.28 -9.24
C ALA A 364 -6.67 -17.47 -8.76
N ILE A 365 -6.30 -16.37 -9.43
CA ILE A 365 -5.26 -15.45 -8.96
C ILE A 365 -5.67 -14.80 -7.64
N ALA A 366 -6.92 -14.36 -7.52
CA ALA A 366 -7.45 -13.80 -6.27
C ALA A 366 -7.49 -14.83 -5.14
N LEU A 367 -7.97 -16.05 -5.39
CA LEU A 367 -7.95 -17.17 -4.44
C LEU A 367 -6.52 -17.59 -4.08
N GLY A 368 -5.60 -17.55 -5.04
CA GLY A 368 -4.17 -17.76 -4.80
C GLY A 368 -3.60 -16.78 -3.77
N GLN A 369 -4.13 -15.55 -3.70
CA GLN A 369 -3.74 -14.61 -2.65
C GLN A 369 -4.26 -15.03 -1.26
N VAL A 370 -5.45 -15.63 -1.18
CA VAL A 370 -5.97 -16.22 0.07
C VAL A 370 -5.09 -17.38 0.52
N VAL A 371 -4.77 -18.30 -0.41
CA VAL A 371 -3.86 -19.43 -0.12
C VAL A 371 -2.50 -18.92 0.36
N SER A 372 -1.95 -17.90 -0.32
CA SER A 372 -0.70 -17.25 0.09
C SER A 372 -0.80 -16.62 1.48
N ALA A 373 -1.92 -15.98 1.84
CA ALA A 373 -2.14 -15.42 3.16
C ALA A 373 -2.22 -16.51 4.24
N ILE A 374 -2.91 -17.62 3.99
CA ILE A 374 -2.99 -18.75 4.90
C ILE A 374 -1.59 -19.35 5.13
N ILE A 375 -0.86 -19.66 4.07
CA ILE A 375 0.49 -20.22 4.17
C ILE A 375 1.41 -19.23 4.91
N SER A 376 1.33 -17.95 4.61
CA SER A 376 2.11 -16.91 5.29
C SER A 376 1.79 -16.80 6.77
N SER A 377 0.55 -17.09 7.20
CA SER A 377 0.20 -17.11 8.63
C SER A 377 0.94 -18.24 9.38
N PHE A 378 1.04 -19.41 8.76
CA PHE A 378 1.83 -20.53 9.29
C PHE A 378 3.33 -20.17 9.37
N ILE A 379 3.87 -19.62 8.28
CA ILE A 379 5.30 -19.24 8.19
C ILE A 379 5.64 -18.20 9.26
N ASN A 380 4.81 -17.18 9.46
CA ASN A 380 5.06 -16.13 10.44
C ASN A 380 4.90 -16.61 11.89
N ALA A 381 4.00 -17.56 12.15
CA ALA A 381 3.76 -18.10 13.48
C ALA A 381 4.80 -19.15 13.91
N TYR A 382 5.43 -19.85 12.95
CA TYR A 382 6.35 -20.96 13.24
C TYR A 382 7.51 -20.59 14.18
N PRO A 383 8.25 -19.48 13.99
CA PRO A 383 9.34 -19.12 14.90
C PRO A 383 8.85 -18.78 16.31
N ASN A 384 7.64 -18.25 16.47
CA ASN A 384 7.11 -17.82 17.76
C ASN A 384 6.80 -19.02 18.69
N LYS A 385 6.66 -20.23 18.15
CA LYS A 385 6.63 -21.44 18.97
C LYS A 385 7.93 -21.63 19.76
N GLN A 386 9.09 -21.38 19.14
CA GLN A 386 10.39 -21.53 19.81
C GLN A 386 10.77 -20.29 20.61
N LEU A 387 10.43 -19.11 20.12
CA LEU A 387 10.82 -17.84 20.72
C LEU A 387 9.99 -17.50 21.96
N LEU A 388 8.68 -17.75 21.90
CA LEU A 388 7.70 -17.30 22.90
C LEU A 388 6.84 -18.45 23.47
N ASP A 389 7.11 -19.70 23.07
CA ASP A 389 6.25 -20.84 23.42
C ASP A 389 4.77 -20.61 23.09
N TYR A 390 4.53 -19.95 21.94
CA TYR A 390 3.19 -19.65 21.44
C TYR A 390 2.98 -20.28 20.07
N SER A 391 2.43 -21.49 20.09
CA SER A 391 2.26 -22.32 18.91
C SER A 391 1.15 -21.80 17.99
N TYR A 392 1.24 -22.16 16.71
CA TYR A 392 0.21 -21.84 15.74
C TYR A 392 -1.18 -22.38 16.14
N LYS A 393 -1.21 -23.60 16.74
CA LYS A 393 -2.45 -24.20 17.22
C LYS A 393 -3.10 -23.35 18.32
N GLU A 394 -2.31 -22.86 19.27
CA GLU A 394 -2.81 -21.96 20.33
C GLU A 394 -3.34 -20.66 19.75
N GLN A 395 -2.61 -20.07 18.79
CA GLN A 395 -3.06 -18.85 18.11
C GLN A 395 -4.43 -19.05 17.44
N TRP A 396 -4.64 -20.17 16.75
CA TRP A 396 -5.93 -20.48 16.16
C TRP A 396 -7.02 -20.74 17.20
N MET A 397 -6.72 -21.45 18.28
CA MET A 397 -7.69 -21.66 19.36
C MET A 397 -8.14 -20.33 20.00
N ASP A 398 -7.24 -19.35 20.06
CA ASP A 398 -7.54 -18.03 20.61
C ASP A 398 -8.46 -17.18 19.70
N ILE A 399 -8.42 -17.40 18.39
CA ILE A 399 -9.22 -16.62 17.41
C ILE A 399 -10.50 -17.33 16.97
N ILE A 400 -10.60 -18.68 17.12
CA ILE A 400 -11.80 -19.45 16.77
C ILE A 400 -13.08 -18.88 17.37
N PRO A 401 -13.16 -18.48 18.65
CA PRO A 401 -14.38 -17.90 19.21
C PRO A 401 -14.85 -16.65 18.45
N ALA A 402 -13.93 -15.74 18.15
CA ALA A 402 -14.25 -14.54 17.37
C ALA A 402 -14.69 -14.87 15.94
N LEU A 403 -14.05 -15.86 15.31
CA LEU A 403 -14.40 -16.31 13.98
C LEU A 403 -15.80 -16.94 13.95
N LEU A 404 -16.14 -17.82 14.91
CA LEU A 404 -17.44 -18.48 14.99
C LEU A 404 -18.58 -17.46 15.20
N ILE A 405 -18.40 -16.53 16.13
CA ILE A 405 -19.39 -15.45 16.37
C ILE A 405 -19.58 -14.63 15.10
N SER A 406 -18.50 -14.34 14.39
CA SER A 406 -18.56 -13.55 13.14
C SER A 406 -19.25 -14.32 12.01
N ILE A 407 -19.05 -15.63 11.91
CA ILE A 407 -19.75 -16.48 10.94
C ILE A 407 -21.26 -16.54 11.26
N ILE A 408 -21.62 -16.71 12.53
CA ILE A 408 -23.04 -16.69 12.97
C ILE A 408 -23.67 -15.34 12.60
N MET A 409 -23.02 -14.24 12.96
CA MET A 409 -23.45 -12.88 12.59
C MET A 409 -23.64 -12.76 11.05
N GLY A 410 -22.65 -13.21 10.27
CA GLY A 410 -22.70 -13.17 8.82
C GLY A 410 -23.86 -14.01 8.26
N GLY A 411 -24.10 -15.20 8.82
CA GLY A 411 -25.23 -16.05 8.46
C GLY A 411 -26.58 -15.38 8.72
N ILE A 412 -26.75 -14.74 9.88
CA ILE A 412 -27.97 -14.00 10.20
C ILE A 412 -28.19 -12.85 9.20
N VAL A 413 -27.16 -12.05 8.93
CA VAL A 413 -27.25 -10.93 7.98
C VAL A 413 -27.55 -11.43 6.57
N TYR A 414 -26.95 -12.56 6.17
CA TYR A 414 -27.20 -13.17 4.87
C TYR A 414 -28.66 -13.63 4.72
N LEU A 415 -29.23 -14.26 5.76
CA LEU A 415 -30.63 -14.67 5.75
C LEU A 415 -31.59 -13.46 5.69
N LEU A 416 -31.26 -12.37 6.38
CA LEU A 416 -32.05 -11.15 6.31
C LEU A 416 -32.05 -10.51 4.90
N ASN A 417 -30.98 -10.67 4.13
CA ASN A 417 -30.92 -10.21 2.74
C ASN A 417 -31.85 -11.02 1.79
N PHE A 418 -32.35 -12.20 2.21
CA PHE A 418 -33.31 -12.98 1.42
C PHE A 418 -34.77 -12.65 1.77
N ILE A 419 -35.01 -11.96 2.88
CA ILE A 419 -36.36 -11.65 3.35
C ILE A 419 -36.83 -10.29 2.78
N ASN A 420 -35.91 -9.47 2.31
CA ASN A 420 -36.16 -8.20 1.63
C ASN A 420 -35.87 -8.31 0.12
#